data_160585ffdc1ffc2da97d4d4de14a6647
#
_entry.id   160585ffdc1ffc2da97d4d4de14a6647
#
_cell.length_a   1.000
_cell.length_b   1.000
_cell.length_c   1.000
_cell.angle_alpha   90.00
_cell.angle_beta   90.00
_cell.angle_gamma   90.00
#
_symmetry.space_group_name_H-M   'P 1'
#
loop_
_entity.id
_entity.type
_entity.pdbx_description
1 polymer ?
#
loop_
_entity_poly.entity_id
_entity_poly.type
_entity_poly.pdbx_seq_one_letter_code
_entity_poly.pdbx_strand_id
1 'polypeptide(L)'
;MRVLELWRYPVKSMQGERLSVAEVGSQGLVGDRGWALFDTDTGLGLTARRVPDLLFATGRLRADGEIEVVLPDGTVTTDAAVLSAWLGRSVALRRAGSVDVPRYESPDDDESAAEEPLSPSGAVAGPGWHEWQGGDGAFHDIATARVSLVATGTLGTWDRRRFRSNVLLDGAGESELIGSRVRVGGAVLDVNDPISRCVMVTRPQPGGIDRDTSVLKTLHRERGGDLAVGAQIRTPGTVRTGDVLQPA
;
A
#
# COMPACT_ATOMS: atom_id res chain seq x y z
N MET A 1 13.50 -8.25 16.84
CA MET A 1 13.12 -8.48 15.43
C MET A 1 14.13 -7.80 14.52
N ARG A 2 14.40 -8.38 13.36
CA ARG A 2 15.36 -7.87 12.35
C ARG A 2 14.63 -7.60 11.05
N VAL A 3 15.03 -6.55 10.35
CA VAL A 3 14.52 -6.20 9.01
C VAL A 3 15.00 -7.24 8.00
N LEU A 4 14.08 -8.00 7.41
CA LEU A 4 14.35 -8.97 6.34
C LEU A 4 14.23 -8.34 4.97
N GLU A 5 13.21 -7.49 4.78
CA GLU A 5 12.95 -6.82 3.52
C GLU A 5 12.44 -5.40 3.74
N LEU A 6 12.82 -4.52 2.81
CA LEU A 6 12.30 -3.16 2.70
C LEU A 6 11.60 -3.02 1.35
N TRP A 7 10.42 -2.42 1.38
CA TRP A 7 9.60 -2.22 0.20
C TRP A 7 9.08 -0.79 0.12
N ARG A 8 9.20 -0.22 -1.06
CA ARG A 8 8.62 1.07 -1.41
C ARG A 8 7.55 0.85 -2.47
N TYR A 9 6.43 1.54 -2.35
CA TYR A 9 5.31 1.51 -3.28
C TYR A 9 5.08 2.92 -3.82
N PRO A 10 5.85 3.37 -4.82
CA PRO A 10 5.83 4.76 -5.26
C PRO A 10 4.46 5.23 -5.72
N VAL A 11 3.69 4.34 -6.38
CA VAL A 11 2.33 4.64 -6.84
C VAL A 11 1.30 3.91 -5.97
N LYS A 12 0.31 4.65 -5.47
CA LYS A 12 -0.83 4.08 -4.72
C LYS A 12 -1.46 2.92 -5.48
N SER A 13 -1.75 1.83 -4.79
CA SER A 13 -2.38 0.60 -5.30
C SER A 13 -1.58 -0.23 -6.31
N MET A 14 -0.45 0.24 -6.84
CA MET A 14 0.42 -0.55 -7.73
C MET A 14 1.43 -1.40 -6.96
N GLN A 15 2.05 -2.36 -7.63
CA GLN A 15 3.20 -3.10 -7.09
C GLN A 15 4.35 -2.14 -6.81
N GLY A 16 5.19 -2.52 -5.85
CA GLY A 16 6.33 -1.73 -5.42
C GLY A 16 7.66 -2.34 -5.82
N GLU A 17 8.71 -1.78 -5.26
CA GLU A 17 10.09 -2.16 -5.46
C GLU A 17 10.76 -2.54 -4.15
N ARG A 18 11.62 -3.55 -4.22
CA ARG A 18 12.42 -4.00 -3.08
C ARG A 18 13.67 -3.15 -2.97
N LEU A 19 13.99 -2.73 -1.75
CA LEU A 19 15.16 -1.93 -1.44
C LEU A 19 16.09 -2.70 -0.49
N SER A 20 17.39 -2.48 -0.61
CA SER A 20 18.36 -2.89 0.41
C SER A 20 18.57 -1.81 1.47
N VAL A 21 18.34 -0.56 1.08
CA VAL A 21 18.47 0.64 1.92
C VAL A 21 17.28 1.56 1.62
N ALA A 22 16.68 2.11 2.64
CA ALA A 22 15.60 3.10 2.52
C ALA A 22 15.90 4.33 3.37
N GLU A 23 15.75 5.50 2.79
CA GLU A 23 15.69 6.75 3.54
C GLU A 23 14.26 6.93 4.07
N VAL A 24 14.16 7.21 5.35
CA VAL A 24 12.90 7.47 6.07
C VAL A 24 12.85 8.96 6.38
N GLY A 25 11.92 9.66 5.74
CA GLY A 25 11.62 11.07 5.99
C GLY A 25 10.40 11.23 6.90
N SER A 26 9.95 12.46 7.13
CA SER A 26 8.78 12.76 7.97
C SER A 26 7.47 12.16 7.46
N GLN A 27 7.38 11.87 6.16
CA GLN A 27 6.18 11.31 5.51
C GLN A 27 6.25 9.79 5.28
N GLY A 28 7.21 9.08 5.87
CA GLY A 28 7.46 7.65 5.65
C GLY A 28 8.71 7.41 4.81
N LEU A 29 8.80 6.27 4.13
CA LEU A 29 9.91 6.00 3.22
C LEU A 29 9.87 7.02 2.08
N VAL A 30 11.03 7.61 1.78
CA VAL A 30 11.15 8.63 0.72
C VAL A 30 10.68 8.03 -0.61
N GLY A 31 9.67 8.67 -1.21
CA GLY A 31 9.04 8.26 -2.45
C GLY A 31 7.96 7.18 -2.32
N ASP A 32 7.66 6.73 -1.10
CA ASP A 32 6.55 5.79 -0.87
C ASP A 32 5.21 6.52 -1.03
N ARG A 33 4.30 5.97 -1.86
CA ARG A 33 2.97 6.52 -2.15
C ARG A 33 2.98 8.01 -2.53
N GLY A 34 4.08 8.43 -3.16
CA GLY A 34 4.24 9.81 -3.65
C GLY A 34 3.40 10.13 -4.88
N TRP A 35 2.80 9.11 -5.51
CA TRP A 35 2.01 9.23 -6.73
C TRP A 35 0.73 8.40 -6.65
N ALA A 36 -0.32 8.85 -7.36
CA ALA A 36 -1.56 8.11 -7.53
C ALA A 36 -2.20 8.44 -8.87
N LEU A 37 -2.99 7.50 -9.42
CA LEU A 37 -3.86 7.77 -10.56
C LEU A 37 -5.18 8.37 -10.08
N PHE A 38 -5.63 9.38 -10.79
CA PHE A 38 -6.92 10.03 -10.57
C PHE A 38 -7.76 9.91 -11.83
N ASP A 39 -9.00 9.53 -11.67
CA ASP A 39 -10.01 9.62 -12.72
C ASP A 39 -10.29 11.09 -13.00
N THR A 40 -10.18 11.51 -14.27
CA THR A 40 -10.31 12.92 -14.64
C THR A 40 -11.76 13.38 -14.76
N ASP A 41 -12.69 12.44 -14.91
CA ASP A 41 -14.11 12.74 -15.06
C ASP A 41 -14.78 12.94 -13.68
N THR A 42 -14.35 12.15 -12.68
CA THR A 42 -14.89 12.24 -11.30
C THR A 42 -14.01 13.05 -10.35
N GLY A 43 -12.72 13.19 -10.66
CA GLY A 43 -11.70 13.77 -9.78
C GLY A 43 -11.30 12.87 -8.62
N LEU A 44 -11.74 11.61 -8.59
CA LEU A 44 -11.43 10.66 -7.53
C LEU A 44 -10.10 9.94 -7.78
N GLY A 45 -9.34 9.74 -6.72
CA GLY A 45 -8.15 8.89 -6.74
C GLY A 45 -8.52 7.41 -6.87
N LEU A 46 -7.86 6.71 -7.79
CA LEU A 46 -8.11 5.30 -8.01
C LEU A 46 -7.43 4.43 -6.95
N THR A 47 -8.16 3.42 -6.50
CA THR A 47 -7.64 2.40 -5.59
C THR A 47 -7.89 1.00 -6.14
N ALA A 48 -7.05 0.04 -5.78
CA ALA A 48 -7.25 -1.36 -6.15
C ALA A 48 -8.48 -2.01 -5.48
N ARG A 49 -9.17 -1.30 -4.59
CA ARG A 49 -10.50 -1.69 -4.12
C ARG A 49 -11.48 -1.68 -5.28
N ARG A 50 -11.50 -0.57 -6.04
CA ARG A 50 -12.40 -0.31 -7.17
C ARG A 50 -11.84 -0.76 -8.51
N VAL A 51 -10.51 -0.65 -8.70
CA VAL A 51 -9.79 -0.92 -9.95
C VAL A 51 -8.65 -1.91 -9.68
N PRO A 52 -8.94 -3.21 -9.56
CA PRO A 52 -7.95 -4.25 -9.22
C PRO A 52 -6.79 -4.34 -10.21
N ASP A 53 -6.96 -3.92 -11.46
CA ASP A 53 -5.92 -3.92 -12.50
C ASP A 53 -4.68 -3.13 -12.07
N LEU A 54 -4.84 -2.14 -11.19
CA LEU A 54 -3.71 -1.40 -10.63
C LEU A 54 -2.68 -2.31 -9.94
N LEU A 55 -3.10 -3.44 -9.38
CA LEU A 55 -2.20 -4.42 -8.76
C LEU A 55 -1.28 -5.12 -9.76
N PHE A 56 -1.58 -5.05 -11.06
CA PHE A 56 -0.78 -5.67 -12.10
C PHE A 56 0.27 -4.73 -12.70
N ALA A 57 0.21 -3.44 -12.41
CA ALA A 57 1.26 -2.49 -12.76
C ALA A 57 2.26 -2.29 -11.61
N THR A 58 3.46 -1.85 -11.93
CA THR A 58 4.52 -1.58 -10.95
C THR A 58 4.96 -0.11 -11.03
N GLY A 59 4.94 0.58 -9.89
CA GLY A 59 5.57 1.89 -9.75
C GLY A 59 7.04 1.76 -9.37
N ARG A 60 7.92 2.50 -10.05
CA ARG A 60 9.36 2.57 -9.73
C ARG A 60 9.80 4.01 -9.63
N LEU A 61 10.55 4.34 -8.58
CA LEU A 61 11.14 5.67 -8.45
C LEU A 61 12.56 5.67 -9.03
N ARG A 62 12.79 6.53 -9.99
CA ARG A 62 14.11 6.72 -10.61
C ARG A 62 15.07 7.46 -9.67
N ALA A 63 16.34 7.41 -9.99
CA ALA A 63 17.38 8.11 -9.21
C ALA A 63 17.24 9.65 -9.27
N ASP A 64 16.64 10.19 -10.33
CA ASP A 64 16.35 11.62 -10.50
C ASP A 64 15.07 12.06 -9.74
N GLY A 65 14.39 11.13 -9.06
CA GLY A 65 13.16 11.41 -8.31
C GLY A 65 11.87 11.33 -9.14
N GLU A 66 11.99 11.06 -10.45
CA GLU A 66 10.84 10.85 -11.33
C GLU A 66 10.29 9.43 -11.20
N ILE A 67 9.02 9.27 -11.57
CA ILE A 67 8.31 8.00 -11.50
C ILE A 67 8.28 7.29 -12.86
N GLU A 68 8.36 5.99 -12.84
CA GLU A 68 8.03 5.10 -13.95
C GLU A 68 6.88 4.19 -13.55
N VAL A 69 5.92 4.01 -14.46
CA VAL A 69 4.87 3.00 -14.34
C VAL A 69 5.14 1.92 -15.38
N VAL A 70 5.34 0.70 -14.91
CA VAL A 70 5.51 -0.48 -15.77
C VAL A 70 4.18 -1.21 -15.83
N LEU A 71 3.57 -1.27 -17.02
CA LEU A 71 2.31 -1.94 -17.27
C LEU A 71 2.49 -3.47 -17.35
N PRO A 72 1.40 -4.27 -17.32
CA PRO A 72 1.48 -5.73 -17.38
C PRO A 72 2.16 -6.28 -18.65
N ASP A 73 2.09 -5.57 -19.75
CA ASP A 73 2.73 -5.91 -21.04
C ASP A 73 4.21 -5.50 -21.12
N GLY A 74 4.74 -4.88 -20.05
CA GLY A 74 6.11 -4.38 -19.98
C GLY A 74 6.29 -2.95 -20.50
N THR A 75 5.24 -2.30 -20.99
CA THR A 75 5.29 -0.89 -21.40
C THR A 75 5.65 -0.01 -20.21
N VAL A 76 6.66 0.85 -20.36
CA VAL A 76 7.06 1.84 -19.35
C VAL A 76 6.52 3.20 -19.75
N THR A 77 5.68 3.80 -18.90
CA THR A 77 5.00 5.05 -19.27
C THR A 77 4.57 5.85 -18.04
N THR A 78 4.40 7.17 -18.25
CA THR A 78 3.65 8.09 -17.38
C THR A 78 2.64 8.89 -18.21
N ASP A 79 2.52 8.57 -19.52
CA ASP A 79 1.62 9.23 -20.43
C ASP A 79 0.16 8.92 -20.09
N ALA A 80 -0.64 9.98 -19.92
CA ALA A 80 -2.03 9.86 -19.50
C ALA A 80 -2.91 9.12 -20.54
N ALA A 81 -2.62 9.24 -21.84
CA ALA A 81 -3.38 8.56 -22.88
C ALA A 81 -3.13 7.05 -22.85
N VAL A 82 -1.87 6.63 -22.65
CA VAL A 82 -1.50 5.21 -22.55
C VAL A 82 -2.10 4.60 -21.28
N LEU A 83 -2.01 5.29 -20.14
CA LEU A 83 -2.61 4.85 -18.87
C LEU A 83 -4.13 4.76 -18.98
N SER A 84 -4.76 5.73 -19.64
CA SER A 84 -6.21 5.74 -19.88
C SER A 84 -6.66 4.60 -20.77
N ALA A 85 -5.91 4.31 -21.82
CA ALA A 85 -6.19 3.18 -22.73
C ALA A 85 -6.08 1.84 -21.99
N TRP A 86 -5.05 1.68 -21.12
CA TRP A 86 -4.89 0.48 -20.30
C TRP A 86 -6.07 0.26 -19.36
N LEU A 87 -6.54 1.31 -18.68
CA LEU A 87 -7.61 1.20 -17.67
C LEU A 87 -9.02 1.34 -18.25
N GLY A 88 -9.17 1.67 -19.56
CA GLY A 88 -10.46 1.90 -20.18
C GLY A 88 -11.23 3.09 -19.62
N ARG A 89 -10.52 4.09 -19.05
CA ARG A 89 -11.08 5.31 -18.46
C ARG A 89 -10.08 6.45 -18.47
N SER A 90 -10.59 7.68 -18.49
CA SER A 90 -9.75 8.88 -18.49
C SER A 90 -9.02 9.03 -17.15
N VAL A 91 -7.69 8.95 -17.16
CA VAL A 91 -6.89 9.06 -15.92
C VAL A 91 -5.71 9.99 -16.08
N ALA A 92 -5.27 10.56 -14.97
CA ALA A 92 -4.03 11.32 -14.86
C ALA A 92 -3.22 10.86 -13.66
N LEU A 93 -1.91 10.71 -13.85
CA LEU A 93 -0.97 10.46 -12.76
C LEU A 93 -0.69 11.78 -12.03
N ARG A 94 -0.92 11.81 -10.72
CA ARG A 94 -0.75 12.99 -9.86
C ARG A 94 0.30 12.71 -8.80
N ARG A 95 1.11 13.71 -8.52
CA ARG A 95 2.09 13.70 -7.43
C ARG A 95 1.44 14.18 -6.14
N ALA A 96 1.85 13.63 -5.00
CA ALA A 96 1.47 14.12 -3.69
C ALA A 96 1.88 15.60 -3.53
N GLY A 97 0.98 16.40 -2.95
CA GLY A 97 1.12 17.86 -2.86
C GLY A 97 0.62 18.62 -4.08
N SER A 98 0.31 17.96 -5.21
CA SER A 98 -0.40 18.60 -6.34
C SER A 98 -1.92 18.48 -6.26
N VAL A 99 -2.43 17.82 -5.23
CA VAL A 99 -3.85 17.63 -4.94
C VAL A 99 -4.07 18.08 -3.50
N ASP A 100 -4.92 19.07 -3.30
CA ASP A 100 -5.14 19.65 -1.97
C ASP A 100 -5.71 18.64 -0.98
N VAL A 101 -6.83 18.01 -1.33
CA VAL A 101 -7.47 16.95 -0.54
C VAL A 101 -7.85 15.80 -1.46
N PRO A 102 -7.07 14.71 -1.48
CA PRO A 102 -7.39 13.57 -2.32
C PRO A 102 -8.64 12.85 -1.79
N ARG A 103 -9.59 12.54 -2.69
CA ARG A 103 -10.78 11.75 -2.38
C ARG A 103 -10.72 10.41 -3.07
N TYR A 104 -11.23 9.39 -2.40
CA TYR A 104 -11.23 8.00 -2.84
C TYR A 104 -12.56 7.34 -2.55
N GLU A 105 -12.79 6.16 -3.15
CA GLU A 105 -13.94 5.30 -2.83
C GLU A 105 -13.50 4.07 -2.05
N SER A 106 -14.36 3.66 -1.10
CA SER A 106 -14.32 2.36 -0.43
C SER A 106 -15.69 1.71 -0.45
N PRO A 107 -15.78 0.37 -0.50
CA PRO A 107 -17.05 -0.30 -0.34
C PRO A 107 -17.57 -0.11 1.09
N ASP A 108 -18.90 -0.11 1.25
CA ASP A 108 -19.53 -0.04 2.57
C ASP A 108 -19.29 -1.33 3.37
N ASP A 109 -19.10 -2.45 2.67
CA ASP A 109 -18.75 -3.76 3.23
C ASP A 109 -17.67 -4.44 2.38
N ASP A 110 -16.48 -4.57 2.94
CA ASP A 110 -15.33 -5.19 2.28
C ASP A 110 -15.52 -6.69 2.02
N GLU A 111 -16.23 -7.43 2.89
CA GLU A 111 -16.50 -8.86 2.68
C GLU A 111 -17.44 -9.08 1.51
N SER A 112 -18.54 -8.35 1.43
CA SER A 112 -19.45 -8.38 0.29
C SER A 112 -18.74 -7.99 -1.00
N ALA A 113 -17.93 -6.93 -0.97
CA ALA A 113 -17.14 -6.51 -2.12
C ALA A 113 -16.08 -7.55 -2.55
N ALA A 114 -15.61 -8.39 -1.62
CA ALA A 114 -14.68 -9.48 -1.93
C ALA A 114 -15.35 -10.60 -2.75
N GLU A 115 -16.64 -10.82 -2.59
CA GLU A 115 -17.41 -11.84 -3.34
C GLU A 115 -17.83 -11.36 -4.74
N GLU A 116 -17.88 -10.05 -4.98
CA GLU A 116 -18.28 -9.48 -6.26
C GLU A 116 -17.36 -9.89 -7.40
N PRO A 117 -17.91 -10.20 -8.60
CA PRO A 117 -17.11 -10.48 -9.78
C PRO A 117 -16.19 -9.32 -10.15
N LEU A 118 -14.99 -9.62 -10.58
CA LEU A 118 -14.09 -8.66 -11.21
C LEU A 118 -14.53 -8.47 -12.66
N SER A 119 -14.94 -7.27 -13.03
CA SER A 119 -15.31 -7.00 -14.42
C SER A 119 -14.08 -6.88 -15.31
N PRO A 120 -14.19 -7.24 -16.62
CA PRO A 120 -13.09 -7.04 -17.56
C PRO A 120 -12.66 -5.58 -17.74
N SER A 121 -13.51 -4.63 -17.43
CA SER A 121 -13.22 -3.18 -17.48
C SER A 121 -12.58 -2.64 -16.18
N GLY A 122 -12.15 -3.52 -15.28
CA GLY A 122 -11.50 -3.13 -14.04
C GLY A 122 -12.36 -2.39 -13.03
N ALA A 123 -13.64 -2.15 -13.32
CA ALA A 123 -14.57 -1.56 -12.36
C ALA A 123 -15.26 -2.67 -11.57
N VAL A 124 -15.17 -2.65 -10.24
CA VAL A 124 -16.02 -3.49 -9.40
C VAL A 124 -17.38 -2.81 -9.34
N ALA A 125 -18.39 -3.41 -9.99
CA ALA A 125 -19.78 -3.07 -9.74
C ALA A 125 -20.21 -3.80 -8.47
N GLY A 126 -20.94 -3.14 -7.57
CA GLY A 126 -21.36 -3.80 -6.33
C GLY A 126 -22.18 -2.87 -5.46
N PRO A 127 -22.64 -3.34 -4.30
CA PRO A 127 -23.43 -2.56 -3.36
C PRO A 127 -22.68 -1.30 -2.93
N GLY A 128 -23.33 -0.48 -2.14
CA GLY A 128 -22.90 0.86 -1.72
C GLY A 128 -21.39 1.10 -1.63
N TRP A 129 -20.99 2.22 -2.15
CA TRP A 129 -19.64 2.76 -2.05
C TRP A 129 -19.74 4.16 -1.45
N HIS A 130 -18.87 4.46 -0.53
CA HIS A 130 -18.76 5.79 0.05
C HIS A 130 -17.44 6.45 -0.32
N GLU A 131 -17.46 7.77 -0.41
CA GLU A 131 -16.25 8.55 -0.58
C GLU A 131 -15.60 8.85 0.78
N TRP A 132 -14.27 8.86 0.79
CA TRP A 132 -13.49 9.28 1.95
C TRP A 132 -12.33 10.18 1.52
N GLN A 133 -11.85 10.99 2.45
CA GLN A 133 -10.73 11.90 2.23
C GLN A 133 -9.43 11.26 2.70
N GLY A 134 -8.41 11.29 1.83
CA GLY A 134 -7.04 10.91 2.20
C GLY A 134 -6.36 11.98 3.05
N GLY A 135 -5.26 11.60 3.67
CA GLY A 135 -4.43 12.53 4.45
C GLY A 135 -3.54 13.41 3.58
N ASP A 136 -2.92 14.39 4.22
CA ASP A 136 -1.93 15.29 3.61
C ASP A 136 -0.63 14.56 3.23
N GLY A 137 0.08 15.08 2.24
CA GLY A 137 1.37 14.56 1.80
C GLY A 137 1.25 13.31 0.95
N ALA A 138 2.02 12.27 1.23
CA ALA A 138 1.97 11.00 0.50
C ALA A 138 0.59 10.34 0.61
N PHE A 139 0.16 9.66 -0.46
CA PHE A 139 -1.19 9.08 -0.59
C PHE A 139 -1.41 7.83 0.26
N HIS A 140 -1.10 7.90 1.57
CA HIS A 140 -1.43 6.86 2.54
C HIS A 140 -2.94 6.81 2.83
N ASP A 141 -3.46 5.63 3.13
CA ASP A 141 -4.87 5.45 3.52
C ASP A 141 -5.10 5.88 4.98
N ILE A 142 -4.08 5.73 5.82
CA ILE A 142 -4.12 6.02 7.25
C ILE A 142 -3.06 7.07 7.55
N ALA A 143 -3.49 8.22 8.09
CA ALA A 143 -2.58 9.34 8.36
C ALA A 143 -1.52 9.02 9.44
N THR A 144 -1.84 8.13 10.37
CA THR A 144 -0.95 7.68 11.45
C THR A 144 -0.03 6.51 11.08
N ALA A 145 -0.23 5.91 9.88
CA ALA A 145 0.56 4.78 9.39
C ALA A 145 1.44 5.19 8.21
N ARG A 146 2.48 5.96 8.48
CA ARG A 146 3.45 6.41 7.46
C ARG A 146 4.43 5.31 7.05
N VAL A 147 4.68 4.35 7.91
CA VAL A 147 5.45 3.13 7.66
C VAL A 147 4.67 1.96 8.24
N SER A 148 4.58 0.88 7.49
CA SER A 148 3.93 -0.35 7.92
C SER A 148 4.95 -1.46 8.15
N LEU A 149 4.84 -2.14 9.31
CA LEU A 149 5.71 -3.24 9.69
C LEU A 149 4.88 -4.52 9.84
N VAL A 150 5.37 -5.62 9.31
CA VAL A 150 4.76 -6.95 9.47
C VAL A 150 5.83 -8.00 9.72
N ALA A 151 5.55 -8.94 10.62
CA ALA A 151 6.46 -10.04 10.89
C ALA A 151 6.11 -11.30 10.07
N THR A 152 7.13 -12.12 9.76
CA THR A 152 6.95 -13.37 9.02
C THR A 152 6.01 -14.33 9.73
N GLY A 153 6.06 -14.41 11.06
CA GLY A 153 5.17 -15.26 11.84
C GLY A 153 3.72 -14.79 11.81
N THR A 154 3.49 -13.47 11.70
CA THR A 154 2.15 -12.90 11.55
C THR A 154 1.57 -13.17 10.16
N LEU A 155 2.42 -13.12 9.12
CA LEU A 155 2.02 -13.48 7.76
C LEU A 155 1.68 -14.97 7.62
N GLY A 156 2.36 -15.84 8.36
CA GLY A 156 2.19 -17.28 8.23
C GLY A 156 2.47 -17.75 6.80
N THR A 157 1.47 -18.34 6.16
CA THR A 157 1.56 -18.83 4.77
C THR A 157 1.11 -17.83 3.72
N TRP A 158 0.57 -16.70 4.12
CA TRP A 158 0.09 -15.69 3.17
C TRP A 158 1.25 -15.00 2.44
N ASP A 159 1.07 -14.77 1.14
CA ASP A 159 2.02 -13.96 0.39
C ASP A 159 1.99 -12.50 0.87
N ARG A 160 3.15 -11.97 1.29
CA ARG A 160 3.28 -10.61 1.83
C ARG A 160 2.82 -9.51 0.86
N ARG A 161 2.85 -9.78 -0.46
CA ARG A 161 2.45 -8.81 -1.49
C ARG A 161 0.98 -8.41 -1.35
N ARG A 162 0.12 -9.28 -0.81
CA ARG A 162 -1.28 -8.97 -0.51
C ARG A 162 -1.42 -7.79 0.44
N PHE A 163 -0.47 -7.64 1.37
CA PHE A 163 -0.55 -6.67 2.47
C PHE A 163 0.25 -5.39 2.24
N ARG A 164 1.18 -5.38 1.29
CA ARG A 164 1.94 -4.20 0.85
C ARG A 164 2.62 -3.44 1.99
N SER A 165 3.11 -4.16 2.99
CA SER A 165 3.85 -3.57 4.11
C SER A 165 5.24 -3.09 3.66
N ASN A 166 5.72 -2.00 4.27
CA ASN A 166 7.01 -1.41 3.94
C ASN A 166 8.18 -2.21 4.51
N VAL A 167 8.02 -2.76 5.71
CA VAL A 167 9.07 -3.48 6.42
C VAL A 167 8.59 -4.88 6.75
N LEU A 168 9.31 -5.88 6.27
CA LEU A 168 9.15 -7.27 6.69
C LEU A 168 10.18 -7.57 7.78
N LEU A 169 9.69 -8.04 8.93
CA LEU A 169 10.49 -8.41 10.09
C LEU A 169 10.59 -9.92 10.23
N ASP A 170 11.69 -10.42 10.79
CA ASP A 170 11.75 -11.78 11.28
C ASP A 170 10.90 -11.97 12.55
N GLY A 171 10.55 -13.23 12.86
CA GLY A 171 9.81 -13.57 14.07
C GLY A 171 8.31 -13.29 13.99
N ALA A 172 7.72 -12.92 15.12
CA ALA A 172 6.29 -12.65 15.29
C ALA A 172 6.09 -11.65 16.42
N GLY A 173 4.85 -11.14 16.60
CA GLY A 173 4.48 -10.29 17.74
C GLY A 173 4.75 -8.81 17.52
N GLU A 174 4.80 -8.33 16.29
CA GLU A 174 4.91 -6.89 16.01
C GLU A 174 3.75 -6.08 16.59
N SER A 175 2.60 -6.71 16.83
CA SER A 175 1.45 -6.07 17.50
C SER A 175 1.75 -5.64 18.94
N GLU A 176 2.70 -6.29 19.60
CA GLU A 176 3.15 -5.92 20.96
C GLU A 176 3.95 -4.60 20.95
N LEU A 177 4.37 -4.13 19.79
CA LEU A 177 5.04 -2.84 19.64
C LEU A 177 4.09 -1.65 19.68
N ILE A 178 2.78 -1.87 19.54
CA ILE A 178 1.78 -0.79 19.57
C ILE A 178 1.88 -0.03 20.89
N GLY A 179 1.93 1.30 20.79
CA GLY A 179 2.14 2.21 21.94
C GLY A 179 3.60 2.38 22.35
N SER A 180 4.54 1.71 21.67
CA SER A 180 5.97 1.82 21.96
C SER A 180 6.70 2.68 20.92
N ARG A 181 7.88 3.11 21.32
CA ARG A 181 8.86 3.75 20.43
C ARG A 181 9.98 2.78 20.13
N VAL A 182 10.31 2.64 18.85
CA VAL A 182 11.36 1.73 18.38
C VAL A 182 12.37 2.46 17.51
N ARG A 183 13.63 2.08 17.64
CA ARG A 183 14.71 2.47 16.74
C ARG A 183 14.95 1.34 15.75
N VAL A 184 15.08 1.70 14.47
CA VAL A 184 15.50 0.79 13.41
C VAL A 184 16.49 1.52 12.51
N GLY A 185 17.72 1.02 12.47
CA GLY A 185 18.82 1.76 11.83
C GLY A 185 18.97 3.17 12.40
N GLY A 186 18.97 4.18 11.54
CA GLY A 186 19.02 5.59 11.92
C GLY A 186 17.66 6.20 12.27
N ALA A 187 16.55 5.54 11.96
CA ALA A 187 15.21 6.07 12.17
C ALA A 187 14.65 5.70 13.55
N VAL A 188 13.77 6.57 14.08
CA VAL A 188 12.97 6.30 15.26
C VAL A 188 11.49 6.41 14.89
N LEU A 189 10.73 5.38 15.24
CA LEU A 189 9.32 5.22 14.89
C LEU A 189 8.46 5.17 16.16
N ASP A 190 7.37 5.91 16.17
CA ASP A 190 6.28 5.75 17.13
C ASP A 190 5.27 4.76 16.54
N VAL A 191 5.19 3.55 17.07
CA VAL A 191 4.25 2.51 16.58
C VAL A 191 2.90 2.77 17.25
N ASN A 192 1.88 3.11 16.42
CA ASN A 192 0.64 3.66 16.97
C ASN A 192 -0.53 2.68 16.90
N ASP A 193 -0.77 2.12 15.70
CA ASP A 193 -2.05 1.49 15.40
C ASP A 193 -1.87 0.15 14.70
N PRO A 194 -2.80 -0.80 14.89
CA PRO A 194 -2.94 -1.92 13.98
C PRO A 194 -3.37 -1.41 12.59
N ILE A 195 -3.09 -2.15 11.54
CA ILE A 195 -3.53 -1.81 10.19
C ILE A 195 -4.68 -2.72 9.77
N SER A 196 -5.88 -2.14 9.70
CA SER A 196 -7.06 -2.83 9.18
C SER A 196 -6.91 -3.13 7.69
N ARG A 197 -7.37 -4.29 7.28
CA ARG A 197 -7.26 -4.79 5.91
C ARG A 197 -8.60 -4.72 5.19
N CYS A 198 -8.55 -4.24 3.97
CA CYS A 198 -9.70 -4.09 3.09
C CYS A 198 -9.72 -5.20 2.02
N VAL A 199 -10.75 -5.21 1.21
CA VAL A 199 -10.96 -6.15 0.11
C VAL A 199 -9.74 -6.35 -0.81
N MET A 200 -8.83 -5.40 -0.87
CA MET A 200 -7.64 -5.48 -1.72
C MET A 200 -6.76 -6.69 -1.44
N VAL A 201 -6.70 -7.19 -0.19
CA VAL A 201 -5.91 -8.38 0.17
C VAL A 201 -6.41 -9.67 -0.46
N THR A 202 -7.66 -9.69 -0.94
CA THR A 202 -8.28 -10.85 -1.59
C THR A 202 -8.04 -10.89 -3.10
N ARG A 203 -7.60 -9.76 -3.68
CA ARG A 203 -7.50 -9.60 -5.14
C ARG A 203 -6.32 -10.38 -5.71
N PRO A 204 -6.42 -10.85 -6.96
CA PRO A 204 -5.29 -11.49 -7.65
C PRO A 204 -4.18 -10.48 -7.91
N GLN A 205 -2.94 -10.97 -7.98
CA GLN A 205 -1.76 -10.15 -8.26
C GLN A 205 -0.78 -10.93 -9.15
N PRO A 206 0.18 -10.27 -9.80
CA PRO A 206 1.18 -10.94 -10.64
C PRO A 206 1.96 -12.00 -9.89
N GLY A 207 2.51 -12.98 -10.62
CA GLY A 207 3.39 -14.01 -10.06
C GLY A 207 2.64 -15.08 -9.26
N GLY A 208 1.42 -15.46 -9.69
CA GLY A 208 0.71 -16.62 -9.16
C GLY A 208 -0.05 -16.36 -7.86
N ILE A 209 -0.40 -15.12 -7.56
CA ILE A 209 -1.30 -14.82 -6.44
C ILE A 209 -2.74 -14.79 -6.98
N ASP A 210 -3.47 -15.88 -6.78
CA ASP A 210 -4.86 -15.99 -7.17
C ASP A 210 -5.79 -15.18 -6.24
N ARG A 211 -7.01 -14.92 -6.71
CA ARG A 211 -8.06 -14.36 -5.85
C ARG A 211 -8.35 -15.31 -4.71
N ASP A 212 -8.37 -14.78 -3.47
CA ASP A 212 -8.63 -15.58 -2.28
C ASP A 212 -9.43 -14.76 -1.25
N THR A 213 -10.75 -14.95 -1.24
CA THR A 213 -11.64 -14.27 -0.31
C THR A 213 -11.50 -14.77 1.12
N SER A 214 -10.93 -15.97 1.32
CA SER A 214 -10.72 -16.54 2.64
C SER A 214 -9.72 -15.74 3.48
N VAL A 215 -8.81 -15.01 2.85
CA VAL A 215 -7.82 -14.16 3.55
C VAL A 215 -8.53 -13.12 4.42
N LEU A 216 -9.46 -12.35 3.85
CA LEU A 216 -10.16 -11.31 4.58
C LEU A 216 -11.09 -11.89 5.66
N LYS A 217 -11.84 -12.95 5.33
CA LYS A 217 -12.70 -13.66 6.28
C LYS A 217 -11.90 -14.19 7.49
N THR A 218 -10.71 -14.74 7.23
CA THR A 218 -9.85 -15.23 8.31
C THR A 218 -9.33 -14.08 9.18
N LEU A 219 -8.93 -12.96 8.55
CA LEU A 219 -8.49 -11.78 9.29
C LEU A 219 -9.61 -11.25 10.20
N HIS A 220 -10.83 -11.12 9.70
CA HIS A 220 -11.96 -10.65 10.52
C HIS A 220 -12.25 -11.60 11.67
N ARG A 221 -12.32 -12.90 11.39
CA ARG A 221 -12.64 -13.91 12.41
C ARG A 221 -11.56 -14.00 13.52
N GLU A 222 -10.27 -13.91 13.15
CA GLU A 222 -9.18 -14.24 14.06
C GLU A 222 -8.46 -13.02 14.61
N ARG A 223 -8.56 -11.86 13.93
CA ARG A 223 -7.73 -10.69 14.24
C ARG A 223 -8.52 -9.37 14.16
N GLY A 224 -9.85 -9.41 14.16
CA GLY A 224 -10.68 -8.19 14.05
C GLY A 224 -10.49 -7.41 12.75
N GLY A 225 -9.98 -8.06 11.69
CA GLY A 225 -9.68 -7.43 10.41
C GLY A 225 -8.26 -6.88 10.27
N ASP A 226 -7.41 -6.99 11.29
CA ASP A 226 -6.11 -6.35 11.33
C ASP A 226 -4.96 -7.30 10.95
N LEU A 227 -3.93 -6.74 10.31
CA LEU A 227 -2.64 -7.40 10.07
C LEU A 227 -1.58 -6.33 9.82
N ALA A 228 -0.45 -6.46 10.47
CA ALA A 228 0.64 -5.48 10.54
C ALA A 228 0.35 -4.30 11.49
N VAL A 229 1.37 -3.52 11.75
CA VAL A 229 1.28 -2.29 12.55
C VAL A 229 1.74 -1.08 11.75
N GLY A 230 1.12 0.06 12.01
CA GLY A 230 1.45 1.35 11.46
C GLY A 230 2.29 2.17 12.41
N ALA A 231 3.24 2.92 11.86
CA ALA A 231 4.09 3.80 12.64
C ALA A 231 4.21 5.19 12.01
N GLN A 232 4.31 6.20 12.87
CA GLN A 232 4.73 7.55 12.51
C GLN A 232 6.23 7.71 12.68
N ILE A 233 6.79 8.70 11.98
CA ILE A 233 8.22 8.98 12.04
C ILE A 233 8.49 9.99 13.14
N ARG A 234 9.20 9.56 14.16
CA ARG A 234 9.69 10.45 15.24
C ARG A 234 11.00 11.15 14.86
N THR A 235 11.91 10.36 14.31
CA THR A 235 13.21 10.85 13.83
C THR A 235 13.50 10.24 12.47
N PRO A 236 13.71 11.05 11.42
CA PRO A 236 14.17 10.59 10.13
C PRO A 236 15.54 9.90 10.21
N GLY A 237 15.80 9.01 9.25
CA GLY A 237 17.08 8.31 9.17
C GLY A 237 17.08 7.22 8.12
N THR A 238 18.22 6.56 7.98
CA THR A 238 18.40 5.46 7.03
C THR A 238 18.12 4.12 7.70
N VAL A 239 17.37 3.26 7.02
CA VAL A 239 17.08 1.88 7.42
C VAL A 239 17.62 0.93 6.36
N ARG A 240 18.22 -0.19 6.80
CA ARG A 240 18.81 -1.22 5.94
C ARG A 240 18.23 -2.59 6.24
N THR A 241 18.23 -3.46 5.25
CA THR A 241 18.04 -4.89 5.50
C THR A 241 19.11 -5.38 6.48
N GLY A 242 18.70 -6.16 7.48
CA GLY A 242 19.57 -6.62 8.56
C GLY A 242 19.56 -5.74 9.81
N ASP A 243 19.05 -4.53 9.77
CA ASP A 243 18.90 -3.68 10.97
C ASP A 243 17.98 -4.37 12.00
N VAL A 244 18.31 -4.18 13.27
CA VAL A 244 17.56 -4.76 14.40
C VAL A 244 16.69 -3.67 15.02
N LEU A 245 15.42 -4.00 15.28
CA LEU A 245 14.55 -3.15 16.08
C LEU A 245 14.98 -3.19 17.53
N GLN A 246 15.09 -2.01 18.13
CA GLN A 246 15.45 -1.82 19.54
C GLN A 246 14.48 -0.81 20.17
N PRO A 247 14.18 -0.90 21.46
CA PRO A 247 13.53 0.19 22.18
C PRO A 247 14.28 1.50 22.03
N ALA A 248 13.56 2.64 21.91
CA ALA A 248 14.15 3.96 21.70
C ALA A 248 13.79 4.94 22.80
#